data_0407bde5a8bbb6c740c5c7c1432e6950
#
_entry.id   0407bde5a8bbb6c740c5c7c1432e6950
#
_cell.length_a   1.000
_cell.length_b   1.000
_cell.length_c   1.000
_cell.angle_alpha   90.00
_cell.angle_beta   90.00
_cell.angle_gamma   90.00
#
_symmetry.space_group_name_H-M   'P 1'
#
loop_
_entity.id
_entity.type
_entity.pdbx_description
1 polymer ?
#
loop_
_entity_poly.entity_id
_entity_poly.type
_entity_poly.pdbx_seq_one_letter_code
_entity_poly.pdbx_strand_id
1 'polypeptide(L)'
;MKTVQDYLNEIGTEVLLTAEEENTLLLQAINGDKVAIDKIICANRRFVVSVANQYQNIGLSLLELITASEQGLTNAIMESASRSLDERFIQFAVPYMRKAIEEVTDKQSALRA
;
A
#
# COMPACT_ATOMS: atom_id res chain seq x y z
N MET A 1 -3.10 -1.92 18.53
CA MET A 1 -2.55 -2.58 17.34
C MET A 1 -3.65 -2.92 16.34
N LYS A 2 -3.46 -2.61 15.08
CA LYS A 2 -4.43 -2.90 14.05
C LYS A 2 -4.49 -4.39 13.74
N THR A 3 -5.70 -4.93 13.70
CA THR A 3 -5.94 -6.33 13.33
C THR A 3 -6.44 -6.40 11.89
N VAL A 4 -6.49 -7.61 11.34
CA VAL A 4 -7.09 -7.82 10.01
C VAL A 4 -8.54 -7.33 10.00
N GLN A 5 -9.29 -7.59 11.08
CA GLN A 5 -10.69 -7.16 11.17
C GLN A 5 -10.81 -5.63 11.15
N ASP A 6 -9.86 -4.92 11.76
CA ASP A 6 -9.83 -3.46 11.72
C ASP A 6 -9.67 -2.95 10.29
N TYR A 7 -8.76 -3.56 9.50
CA TYR A 7 -8.59 -3.24 8.10
C TYR A 7 -9.85 -3.50 7.29
N LEU A 8 -10.51 -4.63 7.49
CA LEU A 8 -11.73 -4.98 6.78
C LEU A 8 -12.87 -4.01 7.10
N ASN A 9 -12.97 -3.59 8.35
CA ASN A 9 -13.98 -2.63 8.78
C ASN A 9 -13.76 -1.25 8.14
N GLU A 10 -12.51 -0.85 7.97
CA GLU A 10 -12.15 0.45 7.41
C GLU A 10 -12.35 0.54 5.89
N ILE A 11 -12.27 -0.58 5.17
CA ILE A 11 -12.45 -0.61 3.71
C ILE A 11 -13.78 -0.01 3.28
N GLY A 12 -14.85 -0.27 4.03
CA GLY A 12 -16.18 0.23 3.71
C GLY A 12 -16.35 1.73 3.91
N THR A 13 -15.41 2.40 4.56
CA THR A 13 -15.47 3.84 4.86
C THR A 13 -14.51 4.66 4.01
N GLU A 14 -13.82 4.04 3.05
CA GLU A 14 -12.87 4.75 2.19
C GLU A 14 -13.54 5.81 1.34
N VAL A 15 -12.88 6.95 1.24
CA VAL A 15 -13.26 8.02 0.31
C VAL A 15 -12.51 7.78 -0.99
N LEU A 16 -13.26 7.67 -2.10
CA LEU A 16 -12.66 7.51 -3.41
C LEU A 16 -12.14 8.88 -3.90
N LEU A 17 -10.89 8.90 -4.33
CA LEU A 17 -10.27 10.11 -4.84
C LEU A 17 -10.41 10.19 -6.36
N THR A 18 -10.66 11.40 -6.86
CA THR A 18 -10.53 11.67 -8.29
C THR A 18 -9.04 11.70 -8.64
N ALA A 19 -8.73 11.58 -9.93
CA ALA A 19 -7.34 11.68 -10.38
C ALA A 19 -6.70 13.01 -9.97
N GLU A 20 -7.47 14.10 -10.04
CA GLU A 20 -7.00 15.43 -9.68
C GLU A 20 -6.72 15.54 -8.18
N GLU A 21 -7.64 15.06 -7.34
CA GLU A 21 -7.45 15.04 -5.89
C GLU A 21 -6.24 14.20 -5.51
N GLU A 22 -6.09 13.06 -6.16
CA GLU A 22 -4.96 12.15 -5.96
C GLU A 22 -3.64 12.85 -6.26
N ASN A 23 -3.54 13.54 -7.39
CA ASN A 23 -2.33 14.26 -7.77
C ASN A 23 -1.98 15.36 -6.77
N THR A 24 -2.98 16.10 -6.30
CA THR A 24 -2.78 17.14 -5.30
C THR A 24 -2.24 16.58 -4.01
N LEU A 25 -2.83 15.47 -3.52
CA LEU A 25 -2.39 14.82 -2.30
C LEU A 25 -0.98 14.22 -2.43
N LEU A 26 -0.66 13.67 -3.60
CA LEU A 26 0.68 13.12 -3.83
C LEU A 26 1.76 14.19 -3.76
N LEU A 27 1.51 15.38 -4.32
CA LEU A 27 2.45 16.49 -4.22
C LEU A 27 2.66 16.92 -2.77
N GLN A 28 1.58 17.00 -2.00
CA GLN A 28 1.66 17.33 -0.58
C GLN A 28 2.41 16.25 0.20
N ALA A 29 2.16 14.99 -0.11
CA ALA A 29 2.78 13.85 0.56
C ALA A 29 4.30 13.81 0.33
N ILE A 30 4.75 14.06 -0.90
CA ILE A 30 6.17 14.12 -1.24
C ILE A 30 6.87 15.20 -0.44
N ASN A 31 6.17 16.28 -0.13
CA ASN A 31 6.71 17.38 0.67
C ASN A 31 6.61 17.15 2.19
N GLY A 32 6.21 15.94 2.60
CA GLY A 32 6.22 15.56 4.00
C GLY A 32 4.90 15.77 4.74
N ASP A 33 3.81 16.04 4.03
CA ASP A 33 2.50 16.22 4.65
C ASP A 33 1.93 14.86 5.06
N LYS A 34 1.98 14.57 6.35
CA LYS A 34 1.50 13.28 6.91
C LYS A 34 0.00 13.09 6.73
N VAL A 35 -0.78 14.15 6.76
CA VAL A 35 -2.22 14.07 6.57
C VAL A 35 -2.51 13.61 5.14
N ALA A 36 -1.78 14.15 4.16
CA ALA A 36 -1.91 13.74 2.77
C ALA A 36 -1.53 12.26 2.59
N ILE A 37 -0.43 11.83 3.20
CA ILE A 37 0.01 10.43 3.16
C ILE A 37 -1.09 9.52 3.69
N ASP A 38 -1.65 9.85 4.85
CA ASP A 38 -2.71 9.05 5.47
C ASP A 38 -3.96 8.97 4.61
N LYS A 39 -4.34 10.08 3.97
CA LYS A 39 -5.49 10.11 3.07
C LYS A 39 -5.30 9.21 1.87
N ILE A 40 -4.10 9.19 1.30
CA ILE A 40 -3.79 8.32 0.15
C ILE A 40 -3.83 6.86 0.58
N ILE A 41 -3.25 6.53 1.73
CA ILE A 41 -3.27 5.16 2.25
C ILE A 41 -4.72 4.72 2.49
N CYS A 42 -5.53 5.55 3.15
CA CYS A 42 -6.92 5.23 3.41
C CYS A 42 -7.71 4.99 2.13
N ALA A 43 -7.51 5.82 1.13
CA ALA A 43 -8.22 5.72 -0.15
C ALA A 43 -7.84 4.44 -0.93
N ASN A 44 -6.70 3.83 -0.62
CA ASN A 44 -6.20 2.65 -1.32
C ASN A 44 -6.19 1.38 -0.46
N ARG A 45 -6.84 1.41 0.70
CA ARG A 45 -6.80 0.30 1.66
C ARG A 45 -7.28 -1.03 1.08
N ARG A 46 -8.34 -1.00 0.27
CA ARG A 46 -8.84 -2.23 -0.37
C ARG A 46 -7.78 -2.87 -1.27
N PHE A 47 -6.96 -2.06 -1.91
CA PHE A 47 -5.89 -2.57 -2.78
C PHE A 47 -4.75 -3.17 -1.96
N VAL A 48 -4.44 -2.56 -0.80
CA VAL A 48 -3.46 -3.11 0.14
C VAL A 48 -3.85 -4.53 0.53
N VAL A 49 -5.10 -4.72 0.94
CA VAL A 49 -5.62 -6.03 1.34
C VAL A 49 -5.67 -7.00 0.15
N SER A 50 -6.12 -6.51 -1.01
CA SER A 50 -6.24 -7.33 -2.22
C SER A 50 -4.88 -7.89 -2.66
N VAL A 51 -3.85 -7.04 -2.67
CA VAL A 51 -2.49 -7.48 -3.03
C VAL A 51 -1.97 -8.48 -1.99
N ALA A 52 -2.17 -8.19 -0.71
CA ALA A 52 -1.75 -9.10 0.37
C ALA A 52 -2.39 -10.48 0.22
N ASN A 53 -3.69 -10.52 -0.13
CA ASN A 53 -4.41 -11.77 -0.32
C ASN A 53 -3.83 -12.66 -1.43
N GLN A 54 -3.14 -12.09 -2.40
CA GLN A 54 -2.53 -12.85 -3.47
C GLN A 54 -1.33 -13.69 -3.01
N TYR A 55 -0.82 -13.43 -1.81
CA TYR A 55 0.38 -14.08 -1.27
C TYR A 55 0.09 -14.99 -0.08
N GLN A 56 -1.13 -15.42 0.12
CA GLN A 56 -1.48 -16.31 1.23
C GLN A 56 -0.79 -17.67 1.08
N ASN A 57 -0.59 -18.35 2.23
CA ASN A 57 -0.02 -19.70 2.31
C ASN A 57 1.46 -19.80 1.96
N ILE A 58 2.20 -18.70 2.17
CA ILE A 58 3.65 -18.67 1.91
C ILE A 58 4.47 -18.51 3.20
N GLY A 59 3.87 -18.82 4.35
CA GLY A 59 4.59 -18.81 5.63
C GLY A 59 4.45 -17.54 6.44
N LEU A 60 3.69 -16.56 5.95
CA LEU A 60 3.40 -15.32 6.66
C LEU A 60 1.92 -15.21 6.97
N SER A 61 1.58 -14.57 8.08
CA SER A 61 0.18 -14.29 8.41
C SER A 61 -0.38 -13.24 7.46
N LEU A 62 -1.71 -13.20 7.33
CA LEU A 62 -2.36 -12.18 6.50
C LEU A 62 -2.03 -10.77 7.01
N LEU A 63 -1.98 -10.58 8.34
CA LEU A 63 -1.62 -9.27 8.91
C LEU A 63 -0.19 -8.86 8.54
N GLU A 64 0.75 -9.78 8.56
CA GLU A 64 2.12 -9.53 8.13
C GLU A 64 2.17 -9.12 6.65
N LEU A 65 1.39 -9.79 5.82
CA LEU A 65 1.30 -9.47 4.39
C LEU A 65 0.68 -8.10 4.16
N ILE A 66 -0.38 -7.76 4.91
CA ILE A 66 -1.02 -6.44 4.83
C ILE A 66 -0.04 -5.35 5.25
N THR A 67 0.70 -5.57 6.33
CA THR A 67 1.69 -4.60 6.80
C THR A 67 2.78 -4.35 5.75
N ALA A 68 3.28 -5.42 5.12
CA ALA A 68 4.27 -5.31 4.06
C ALA A 68 3.70 -4.59 2.84
N SER A 69 2.48 -4.91 2.45
CA SER A 69 1.79 -4.27 1.34
C SER A 69 1.62 -2.77 1.57
N GLU A 70 1.20 -2.38 2.78
CA GLU A 70 1.06 -0.97 3.15
C GLU A 70 2.40 -0.24 3.11
N GLN A 71 3.48 -0.89 3.54
CA GLN A 71 4.82 -0.32 3.44
C GLN A 71 5.21 -0.07 1.99
N GLY A 72 4.88 -1.00 1.10
CA GLY A 72 5.11 -0.83 -0.34
C GLY A 72 4.34 0.35 -0.90
N LEU A 73 3.10 0.53 -0.47
CA LEU A 73 2.28 1.67 -0.86
C LEU A 73 2.93 2.99 -0.41
N THR A 74 3.43 3.04 0.82
CA THR A 74 4.13 4.22 1.35
C THR A 74 5.38 4.53 0.52
N ASN A 75 6.14 3.51 0.16
CA ASN A 75 7.32 3.68 -0.69
C ASN A 75 6.94 4.26 -2.05
N ALA A 76 5.85 3.79 -2.63
CA ALA A 76 5.35 4.31 -3.90
C ALA A 76 4.94 5.78 -3.80
N ILE A 77 4.33 6.18 -2.67
CA ILE A 77 3.98 7.59 -2.44
C ILE A 77 5.23 8.46 -2.52
N MET A 78 6.30 8.05 -1.85
CA MET A 78 7.54 8.83 -1.83
C MET A 78 8.22 8.93 -3.19
N GLU A 79 7.98 7.96 -4.07
CA GLU A 79 8.58 7.93 -5.41
C GLU A 79 7.60 8.33 -6.51
N SER A 80 6.40 8.80 -6.15
CA SER A 80 5.33 9.06 -7.11
C SER A 80 5.62 10.17 -8.11
N ALA A 81 6.61 11.01 -7.84
CA ALA A 81 7.02 12.05 -8.79
C ALA A 81 7.55 11.47 -10.11
N SER A 82 8.03 10.24 -10.10
CA SER A 82 8.59 9.58 -11.29
C SER A 82 7.54 8.87 -12.15
N ARG A 83 6.28 8.81 -11.69
CA ARG A 83 5.25 8.08 -12.41
C ARG A 83 4.75 8.85 -13.65
N SER A 84 4.20 8.09 -14.59
CA SER A 84 3.52 8.69 -15.74
C SER A 84 2.23 9.39 -15.28
N LEU A 85 1.96 10.58 -15.80
CA LEU A 85 0.73 11.33 -15.50
C LEU A 85 -0.51 10.66 -16.11
N ASP A 86 -0.33 9.76 -17.06
CA ASP A 86 -1.44 9.07 -17.72
C ASP A 86 -1.95 7.86 -16.94
N GLU A 87 -1.26 7.45 -15.88
CA GLU A 87 -1.71 6.33 -15.07
C GLU A 87 -2.18 6.77 -13.69
N ARG A 88 -3.15 6.03 -13.16
CA ARG A 88 -3.60 6.25 -11.79
C ARG A 88 -2.51 5.78 -10.84
N PHE A 89 -2.46 6.42 -9.68
CA PHE A 89 -1.44 6.11 -8.67
C PHE A 89 -1.39 4.62 -8.31
N ILE A 90 -2.54 3.97 -8.18
CA ILE A 90 -2.55 2.55 -7.78
C ILE A 90 -1.83 1.65 -8.81
N GLN A 91 -1.90 1.99 -10.09
CA GLN A 91 -1.19 1.25 -11.13
C GLN A 91 0.32 1.35 -10.93
N PHE A 92 0.79 2.51 -10.52
CA PHE A 92 2.20 2.73 -10.20
C PHE A 92 2.59 2.01 -8.89
N ALA A 93 1.69 2.01 -7.92
CA ALA A 93 1.96 1.51 -6.56
C ALA A 93 1.98 -0.02 -6.46
N VAL A 94 1.20 -0.74 -7.27
CA VAL A 94 1.09 -2.20 -7.16
C VAL A 94 2.44 -2.91 -7.22
N PRO A 95 3.35 -2.60 -8.16
CA PRO A 95 4.67 -3.23 -8.17
C PRO A 95 5.48 -2.99 -6.88
N TYR A 96 5.34 -1.81 -6.28
CA TYR A 96 6.01 -1.49 -5.00
C TYR A 96 5.46 -2.34 -3.86
N MET A 97 4.14 -2.55 -3.86
CA MET A 97 3.48 -3.36 -2.85
C MET A 97 3.90 -4.82 -2.96
N ARG A 98 3.97 -5.35 -4.19
CA ARG A 98 4.42 -6.71 -4.45
C ARG A 98 5.89 -6.90 -4.05
N LYS A 99 6.73 -5.94 -4.41
CA LYS A 99 8.16 -5.99 -4.06
C LYS A 99 8.36 -6.02 -2.55
N ALA A 100 7.62 -5.20 -1.82
CA ALA A 100 7.71 -5.16 -0.35
C ALA A 100 7.32 -6.50 0.27
N ILE A 101 6.27 -7.13 -0.22
CA ILE A 101 5.83 -8.45 0.25
C ILE A 101 6.90 -9.51 -0.07
N GLU A 102 7.42 -9.49 -1.28
CA GLU A 102 8.43 -10.46 -1.72
C GLU A 102 9.72 -10.35 -0.91
N GLU A 103 10.13 -9.14 -0.57
CA GLU A 103 11.31 -8.91 0.28
C GLU A 103 11.12 -9.53 1.68
N VAL A 104 9.95 -9.37 2.27
CA VAL A 104 9.64 -9.96 3.58
C VAL A 104 9.59 -11.47 3.47
N THR A 105 9.00 -12.00 2.41
CA THR A 105 8.92 -13.44 2.15
C THR A 105 10.31 -14.05 1.99
N ASP A 106 11.19 -13.38 1.24
CA ASP A 106 12.56 -13.84 1.01
C ASP A 106 13.34 -13.88 2.32
N LYS A 107 13.21 -12.86 3.16
CA LYS A 107 13.83 -12.83 4.49
C LYS A 107 13.35 -13.98 5.36
N GLN A 108 12.04 -14.26 5.33
CA GLN A 108 11.46 -15.35 6.10
C GLN A 108 12.00 -16.70 5.64
N SER A 109 12.13 -16.91 4.34
CA SER A 109 12.70 -18.12 3.77
C SER A 109 14.18 -18.29 4.16
N ALA A 110 14.95 -17.22 4.12
CA ALA A 110 16.36 -17.24 4.52
C ALA A 110 16.52 -17.61 5.99
N LEU A 111 15.62 -17.14 6.85
CA LEU A 111 15.67 -17.46 8.29
C LEU A 111 15.31 -18.91 8.58
N ARG A 112 14.55 -19.55 7.69
CA ARG A 112 14.13 -20.95 7.84
C ARG A 112 15.09 -21.96 7.23
N ALA A 113 15.97 -21.48 6.39
CA ALA A 113 16.93 -22.32 5.66
C ALA A 113 18.12 -22.82 6.58
#